data_5af9d89f4561d0b8015f52cbe56c498f
#
_entry.id   5af9d89f4561d0b8015f52cbe56c498f
#
_cell.length_a   1.000
_cell.length_b   1.000
_cell.length_c   1.000
_cell.angle_alpha   90.00
_cell.angle_beta   90.00
_cell.angle_gamma   90.00
#
_symmetry.space_group_name_H-M   'P 1'
#
loop_
_entity.id
_entity.type
_entity.pdbx_description
1 polymer ?
#
loop_
_entity_poly.entity_id
_entity_poly.type
_entity_poly.pdbx_seq_one_letter_code
_entity_poly.pdbx_strand_id
1 'polypeptide(L)'
;ACFSTAFEIKVAYLGPEGSFSEKAAKKHFGSSTNFVSCGSIREIIDSVEDNSEYYGVLPIENSTEGLVNSTLDEIIESNLKICSEISIPINLSLLSKKNIALRSIKTIFAHSQAFAQSQSWLNKNLSQVTRKDVTSNSQGVLQSKRTNYSASIASIEAAKKYDMKILKRNIQDYKNNKTRFIIVGNHDVSATKEDKTSVSIITKNKSGALSDILEKFKEQKINLTNIQSRPTKKNNWEYM
;
A
#
# COMPACT_ATOMS: atom_id res chain seq x y z
N ALA A 1 -8.23 -23.16 -37.00
CA ALA A 1 -8.69 -22.37 -35.86
C ALA A 1 -7.56 -22.36 -34.84
N CYS A 2 -6.72 -21.30 -34.81
CA CYS A 2 -5.76 -21.06 -33.74
C CYS A 2 -6.52 -20.51 -32.54
N PHE A 3 -6.78 -21.34 -31.56
CA PHE A 3 -7.11 -20.83 -30.23
C PHE A 3 -5.80 -20.32 -29.61
N SER A 4 -5.54 -19.02 -29.73
CA SER A 4 -4.62 -18.34 -28.85
C SER A 4 -5.24 -18.43 -27.45
N THR A 5 -4.69 -19.28 -26.60
CA THR A 5 -4.95 -19.19 -25.14
C THR A 5 -4.39 -17.86 -24.70
N ALA A 6 -5.24 -16.84 -24.66
CA ALA A 6 -4.91 -15.60 -24.01
C ALA A 6 -4.60 -15.94 -22.54
N PHE A 7 -3.34 -15.82 -22.14
CA PHE A 7 -2.95 -15.97 -20.73
C PHE A 7 -3.75 -14.94 -19.92
N GLU A 8 -4.59 -15.43 -19.03
CA GLU A 8 -5.41 -14.58 -18.18
C GLU A 8 -4.52 -14.01 -17.06
N ILE A 9 -4.18 -12.73 -17.19
CA ILE A 9 -3.38 -12.04 -16.19
C ILE A 9 -4.13 -12.04 -14.86
N LYS A 10 -3.45 -12.45 -13.78
CA LYS A 10 -3.93 -12.36 -12.40
C LYS A 10 -3.10 -11.37 -11.61
N VAL A 11 -3.76 -10.62 -10.72
CA VAL A 11 -3.12 -9.55 -9.96
C VAL A 11 -3.34 -9.77 -8.47
N ALA A 12 -2.28 -10.14 -7.77
CA ALA A 12 -2.25 -10.29 -6.33
C ALA A 12 -2.04 -8.92 -5.66
N TYR A 13 -2.78 -8.62 -4.62
CA TYR A 13 -2.69 -7.36 -3.88
C TYR A 13 -2.91 -7.56 -2.38
N LEU A 14 -2.38 -6.65 -1.55
CA LEU A 14 -2.58 -6.70 -0.11
C LEU A 14 -4.03 -6.37 0.25
N GLY A 15 -4.75 -7.40 0.71
CA GLY A 15 -6.15 -7.30 1.11
C GLY A 15 -6.38 -6.49 2.40
N PRO A 16 -7.59 -6.49 2.88
CA PRO A 16 -8.78 -7.08 2.28
C PRO A 16 -9.34 -6.27 1.11
N GLU A 17 -10.39 -6.79 0.47
CA GLU A 17 -11.15 -6.05 -0.56
C GLU A 17 -11.66 -4.70 -0.02
N GLY A 18 -11.73 -3.68 -0.88
CA GLY A 18 -12.01 -2.29 -0.51
C GLY A 18 -10.79 -1.52 -0.01
N SER A 19 -9.59 -2.15 0.00
CA SER A 19 -8.34 -1.51 0.41
C SER A 19 -7.80 -0.52 -0.65
N PHE A 20 -6.84 0.31 -0.25
CA PHE A 20 -6.12 1.17 -1.20
C PHE A 20 -5.22 0.36 -2.13
N SER A 21 -4.76 -0.82 -1.72
CA SER A 21 -4.00 -1.74 -2.58
C SER A 21 -4.87 -2.28 -3.71
N GLU A 22 -6.11 -2.69 -3.43
CA GLU A 22 -7.07 -3.06 -4.47
C GLU A 22 -7.35 -1.89 -5.44
N LYS A 23 -7.50 -0.68 -4.91
CA LYS A 23 -7.68 0.53 -5.74
C LYS A 23 -6.49 0.77 -6.66
N ALA A 24 -5.26 0.58 -6.15
CA ALA A 24 -4.03 0.69 -6.95
C ALA A 24 -4.01 -0.36 -8.06
N ALA A 25 -4.31 -1.62 -7.72
CA ALA A 25 -4.38 -2.72 -8.67
C ALA A 25 -5.39 -2.46 -9.79
N LYS A 26 -6.62 -2.10 -9.44
CA LYS A 26 -7.68 -1.79 -10.42
C LYS A 26 -7.36 -0.56 -11.29
N LYS A 27 -6.70 0.45 -10.73
CA LYS A 27 -6.31 1.64 -11.49
C LYS A 27 -5.21 1.34 -12.50
N HIS A 28 -4.29 0.42 -12.19
CA HIS A 28 -3.18 0.05 -13.07
C HIS A 28 -3.60 -0.93 -14.15
N PHE A 29 -4.28 -2.02 -13.79
CA PHE A 29 -4.62 -3.13 -14.68
C PHE A 29 -6.03 -3.05 -15.31
N GLY A 30 -6.84 -2.07 -14.91
CA GLY A 30 -8.26 -2.02 -15.27
C GLY A 30 -9.12 -2.88 -14.34
N SER A 31 -10.43 -2.61 -14.31
CA SER A 31 -11.35 -3.26 -13.37
C SER A 31 -11.83 -4.65 -13.80
N SER A 32 -11.56 -5.06 -15.04
CA SER A 32 -11.95 -6.36 -15.60
C SER A 32 -10.91 -7.46 -15.41
N THR A 33 -9.75 -7.13 -14.88
CA THR A 33 -8.67 -8.09 -14.57
C THR A 33 -9.06 -8.98 -13.39
N ASN A 34 -8.51 -10.18 -13.32
CA ASN A 34 -8.71 -11.10 -12.20
C ASN A 34 -7.83 -10.71 -11.01
N PHE A 35 -8.44 -10.28 -9.90
CA PHE A 35 -7.76 -9.80 -8.71
C PHE A 35 -7.81 -10.83 -7.58
N VAL A 36 -6.65 -11.08 -6.93
CA VAL A 36 -6.49 -12.01 -5.81
C VAL A 36 -6.08 -11.23 -4.56
N SER A 37 -6.92 -11.28 -3.52
CA SER A 37 -6.65 -10.63 -2.23
C SER A 37 -5.78 -11.54 -1.36
N CYS A 38 -4.59 -11.06 -0.98
CA CYS A 38 -3.63 -11.76 -0.14
C CYS A 38 -3.59 -11.18 1.28
N GLY A 39 -3.28 -12.01 2.27
CA GLY A 39 -3.22 -11.61 3.67
C GLY A 39 -1.93 -10.92 4.09
N SER A 40 -0.84 -11.08 3.31
CA SER A 40 0.47 -10.53 3.60
C SER A 40 1.25 -10.17 2.32
N ILE A 41 2.32 -9.37 2.50
CA ILE A 41 3.26 -9.05 1.42
C ILE A 41 3.93 -10.32 0.91
N ARG A 42 4.34 -11.22 1.82
CA ARG A 42 4.98 -12.50 1.49
C ARG A 42 4.08 -13.36 0.61
N GLU A 43 2.80 -13.50 0.94
CA GLU A 43 1.84 -14.27 0.15
C GLU A 43 1.69 -13.72 -1.28
N ILE A 44 1.78 -12.38 -1.45
CA ILE A 44 1.78 -11.78 -2.79
C ILE A 44 3.03 -12.19 -3.57
N ILE A 45 4.20 -12.10 -2.95
CA ILE A 45 5.48 -12.45 -3.58
C ILE A 45 5.50 -13.92 -3.97
N ASP A 46 5.16 -14.82 -3.05
CA ASP A 46 5.08 -16.27 -3.31
C ASP A 46 4.11 -16.56 -4.48
N SER A 47 2.93 -15.91 -4.50
CA SER A 47 1.96 -16.09 -5.60
C SER A 47 2.51 -15.70 -6.96
N VAL A 48 3.35 -14.65 -7.01
CA VAL A 48 3.97 -14.18 -8.27
C VAL A 48 5.18 -15.03 -8.65
N GLU A 49 6.02 -15.46 -7.69
CA GLU A 49 7.17 -16.32 -7.96
C GLU A 49 6.74 -17.68 -8.50
N ASP A 50 5.64 -18.22 -7.96
CA ASP A 50 5.11 -19.54 -8.36
C ASP A 50 4.38 -19.51 -9.71
N ASN A 51 3.99 -18.35 -10.23
CA ASN A 51 3.14 -18.24 -11.43
C ASN A 51 3.58 -17.07 -12.33
N SER A 52 4.03 -17.38 -13.53
CA SER A 52 4.55 -16.39 -14.48
C SER A 52 3.51 -15.39 -15.01
N GLU A 53 2.22 -15.74 -14.96
CA GLU A 53 1.09 -14.90 -15.36
C GLU A 53 0.60 -13.96 -14.26
N TYR A 54 1.16 -14.06 -13.05
CA TYR A 54 0.79 -13.19 -11.93
C TYR A 54 1.62 -11.92 -11.90
N TYR A 55 0.97 -10.86 -11.47
CA TYR A 55 1.59 -9.60 -11.02
C TYR A 55 1.24 -9.34 -9.57
N GLY A 56 2.17 -8.74 -8.83
CA GLY A 56 1.94 -8.30 -7.46
C GLY A 56 1.84 -6.77 -7.38
N VAL A 57 0.91 -6.27 -6.56
CA VAL A 57 0.79 -4.84 -6.25
C VAL A 57 1.10 -4.62 -4.79
N LEU A 58 2.24 -4.00 -4.51
CA LEU A 58 2.84 -3.86 -3.19
C LEU A 58 2.95 -2.38 -2.79
N PRO A 59 2.46 -1.97 -1.60
CA PRO A 59 2.72 -0.63 -1.09
C PRO A 59 4.21 -0.49 -0.74
N ILE A 60 4.88 0.54 -1.28
CA ILE A 60 6.32 0.76 -1.04
C ILE A 60 6.59 1.98 -0.17
N GLU A 61 5.75 3.00 -0.26
CA GLU A 61 5.95 4.26 0.45
C GLU A 61 4.63 5.00 0.65
N ASN A 62 4.46 5.60 1.82
CA ASN A 62 3.40 6.56 2.09
C ASN A 62 4.00 7.93 2.37
N SER A 63 3.44 9.00 1.78
CA SER A 63 3.99 10.36 1.88
C SER A 63 3.99 10.96 3.30
N THR A 64 3.24 10.38 4.24
CA THR A 64 3.17 10.84 5.65
C THR A 64 3.91 9.91 6.61
N GLU A 65 4.10 8.65 6.25
CA GLU A 65 4.66 7.63 7.14
C GLU A 65 6.00 7.07 6.66
N GLY A 66 6.38 7.39 5.43
CA GLY A 66 7.62 6.91 4.83
C GLY A 66 7.49 5.52 4.22
N LEU A 67 8.60 4.80 4.20
CA LEU A 67 8.74 3.53 3.51
C LEU A 67 8.04 2.37 4.24
N VAL A 68 7.47 1.46 3.45
CA VAL A 68 6.88 0.20 3.94
C VAL A 68 7.99 -0.84 4.05
N ASN A 69 8.55 -0.93 5.24
CA ASN A 69 9.72 -1.77 5.52
C ASN A 69 9.52 -3.25 5.15
N SER A 70 8.34 -3.80 5.43
CA SER A 70 8.02 -5.19 5.08
C SER A 70 8.10 -5.45 3.57
N THR A 71 7.66 -4.51 2.74
CA THR A 71 7.77 -4.64 1.28
C THR A 71 9.23 -4.62 0.82
N LEU A 72 10.04 -3.72 1.39
CA LEU A 72 11.46 -3.65 1.04
C LEU A 72 12.20 -4.94 1.40
N ASP A 73 11.97 -5.47 2.61
CA ASP A 73 12.61 -6.69 3.07
C ASP A 73 12.29 -7.87 2.12
N GLU A 74 11.02 -8.07 1.80
CA GLU A 74 10.57 -9.17 0.96
C GLU A 74 11.04 -9.03 -0.50
N ILE A 75 11.02 -7.81 -1.06
CA ILE A 75 11.50 -7.59 -2.45
C ILE A 75 13.00 -7.84 -2.58
N ILE A 76 13.80 -7.44 -1.59
CA ILE A 76 15.26 -7.68 -1.61
C ILE A 76 15.60 -9.18 -1.59
N GLU A 77 14.78 -9.98 -0.91
CA GLU A 77 14.97 -11.43 -0.81
C GLU A 77 14.36 -12.20 -2.00
N SER A 78 13.49 -11.57 -2.81
CA SER A 78 12.82 -12.19 -3.96
C SER A 78 13.65 -12.08 -5.24
N ASN A 79 13.28 -12.91 -6.24
CA ASN A 79 13.80 -12.83 -7.61
C ASN A 79 12.94 -11.93 -8.52
N LEU A 80 11.86 -11.36 -7.99
CA LEU A 80 10.91 -10.57 -8.77
C LEU A 80 11.51 -9.26 -9.27
N LYS A 81 10.97 -8.78 -10.38
CA LYS A 81 11.34 -7.51 -11.00
C LYS A 81 10.27 -6.47 -10.73
N ILE A 82 10.70 -5.24 -10.48
CA ILE A 82 9.78 -4.10 -10.42
C ILE A 82 9.46 -3.69 -11.86
N CYS A 83 8.22 -3.92 -12.27
CA CYS A 83 7.76 -3.70 -13.64
C CYS A 83 7.16 -2.29 -13.84
N SER A 84 6.58 -1.71 -12.78
CA SER A 84 5.95 -0.39 -12.85
C SER A 84 5.75 0.20 -11.46
N GLU A 85 5.31 1.46 -11.40
CA GLU A 85 4.86 2.10 -10.16
C GLU A 85 3.57 2.89 -10.37
N ILE A 86 2.77 3.03 -9.32
CA ILE A 86 1.57 3.85 -9.33
C ILE A 86 1.38 4.56 -8.00
N SER A 87 0.96 5.82 -8.02
CA SER A 87 0.61 6.58 -6.83
C SER A 87 -0.90 6.75 -6.70
N ILE A 88 -1.42 6.48 -5.50
CA ILE A 88 -2.84 6.59 -5.16
C ILE A 88 -3.03 7.60 -4.04
N PRO A 89 -3.91 8.61 -4.22
CA PRO A 89 -4.28 9.50 -3.13
C PRO A 89 -5.07 8.74 -2.07
N ILE A 90 -4.72 8.98 -0.80
CA ILE A 90 -5.34 8.36 0.37
C ILE A 90 -6.39 9.33 0.91
N ASN A 91 -7.63 9.07 0.56
CA ASN A 91 -8.77 9.84 1.01
C ASN A 91 -9.60 9.00 1.99
N LEU A 92 -9.70 9.46 3.23
CA LEU A 92 -10.47 8.80 4.27
C LEU A 92 -11.86 9.42 4.41
N SER A 93 -12.86 8.57 4.55
CA SER A 93 -14.26 8.97 4.70
C SER A 93 -14.86 8.31 5.94
N LEU A 94 -15.77 9.01 6.61
CA LEU A 94 -16.57 8.46 7.69
C LEU A 94 -17.79 7.77 7.08
N LEU A 95 -17.92 6.48 7.36
CA LEU A 95 -18.92 5.59 6.79
C LEU A 95 -19.84 5.04 7.88
N SER A 96 -21.10 4.82 7.58
CA SER A 96 -22.04 4.13 8.46
C SER A 96 -23.03 3.30 7.64
N LYS A 97 -23.64 2.29 8.28
CA LYS A 97 -24.69 1.46 7.66
C LYS A 97 -25.90 2.27 7.21
N LYS A 98 -26.26 3.29 7.98
CA LYS A 98 -27.40 4.18 7.71
C LYS A 98 -26.95 5.64 7.68
N ASN A 99 -27.73 6.48 7.05
CA ASN A 99 -27.51 7.92 7.15
C ASN A 99 -27.98 8.40 8.54
N ILE A 100 -27.03 8.62 9.45
CA ILE A 100 -27.24 9.08 10.82
C ILE A 100 -26.54 10.41 11.07
N ALA A 101 -27.08 11.21 11.96
CA ALA A 101 -26.42 12.44 12.37
C ALA A 101 -25.11 12.14 13.10
N LEU A 102 -24.06 12.96 12.91
CA LEU A 102 -22.76 12.77 13.55
C LEU A 102 -22.87 12.64 15.08
N ARG A 103 -23.72 13.46 15.71
CA ARG A 103 -23.99 13.44 17.15
C ARG A 103 -24.58 12.13 17.68
N SER A 104 -25.14 11.31 16.80
CA SER A 104 -25.72 10.02 17.19
C SER A 104 -24.69 8.88 17.18
N ILE A 105 -23.48 9.12 16.69
CA ILE A 105 -22.41 8.12 16.63
C ILE A 105 -21.86 7.91 18.04
N LYS A 106 -21.83 6.66 18.49
CA LYS A 106 -21.28 6.26 19.79
C LYS A 106 -19.91 5.59 19.67
N THR A 107 -19.67 4.89 18.55
CA THR A 107 -18.42 4.13 18.35
C THR A 107 -17.94 4.29 16.91
N ILE A 108 -16.62 4.43 16.74
CA ILE A 108 -15.94 4.41 15.44
C ILE A 108 -14.96 3.25 15.43
N PHE A 109 -14.98 2.47 14.35
CA PHE A 109 -14.04 1.37 14.08
C PHE A 109 -13.13 1.77 12.93
N ALA A 110 -11.81 1.70 13.13
CA ALA A 110 -10.81 1.92 12.08
C ALA A 110 -9.47 1.31 12.47
N HIS A 111 -8.57 1.17 11.53
CA HIS A 111 -7.17 0.89 11.80
C HIS A 111 -6.53 2.09 12.51
N SER A 112 -5.61 1.85 13.45
CA SER A 112 -4.91 2.89 14.24
C SER A 112 -4.35 4.01 13.37
N GLN A 113 -3.80 3.69 12.24
CA GLN A 113 -3.28 4.62 11.24
C GLN A 113 -4.35 5.57 10.69
N ALA A 114 -5.56 5.09 10.41
CA ALA A 114 -6.65 5.94 9.93
C ALA A 114 -7.15 6.88 11.04
N PHE A 115 -7.11 6.45 12.30
CA PHE A 115 -7.36 7.34 13.43
C PHE A 115 -6.30 8.43 13.55
N ALA A 116 -5.01 8.08 13.45
CA ALA A 116 -3.91 9.03 13.49
C ALA A 116 -4.00 10.06 12.36
N GLN A 117 -4.31 9.61 11.14
CA GLN A 117 -4.45 10.47 9.96
C GLN A 117 -5.71 11.36 9.97
N SER A 118 -6.66 11.13 10.86
CA SER A 118 -7.91 11.91 10.98
C SER A 118 -8.09 12.51 12.37
N GLN A 119 -7.04 12.58 13.17
CA GLN A 119 -7.10 12.92 14.59
C GLN A 119 -7.69 14.30 14.84
N SER A 120 -7.23 15.31 14.12
CA SER A 120 -7.69 16.71 14.29
C SER A 120 -9.16 16.84 13.94
N TRP A 121 -9.57 16.23 12.82
CA TRP A 121 -10.97 16.23 12.41
C TRP A 121 -11.87 15.52 13.42
N LEU A 122 -11.45 14.36 13.94
CA LEU A 122 -12.20 13.59 14.94
C LEU A 122 -12.30 14.35 16.27
N ASN A 123 -11.23 14.95 16.74
CA ASN A 123 -11.25 15.74 17.98
C ASN A 123 -12.20 16.95 17.89
N LYS A 124 -12.26 17.58 16.72
CA LYS A 124 -13.15 18.72 16.49
C LYS A 124 -14.63 18.32 16.39
N ASN A 125 -14.95 17.20 15.77
CA ASN A 125 -16.33 16.87 15.40
C ASN A 125 -16.93 15.72 16.22
N LEU A 126 -16.11 14.83 16.79
CA LEU A 126 -16.51 13.57 17.43
C LEU A 126 -15.59 13.25 18.65
N SER A 127 -15.29 14.24 19.49
CA SER A 127 -14.37 14.12 20.63
C SER A 127 -14.81 13.10 21.68
N GLN A 128 -16.11 12.92 21.88
CA GLN A 128 -16.68 12.04 22.90
C GLN A 128 -16.98 10.61 22.40
N VAL A 129 -16.68 10.30 21.15
CA VAL A 129 -17.00 9.01 20.53
C VAL A 129 -15.92 7.98 20.89
N THR A 130 -16.33 6.77 21.28
CA THR A 130 -15.42 5.66 21.55
C THR A 130 -14.72 5.24 20.25
N ARG A 131 -13.38 5.20 20.25
CA ARG A 131 -12.55 4.74 19.13
C ARG A 131 -12.12 3.31 19.41
N LYS A 132 -12.35 2.39 18.45
CA LYS A 132 -11.98 0.99 18.56
C LYS A 132 -11.06 0.62 17.40
N ASP A 133 -9.82 0.26 17.74
CA ASP A 133 -8.84 -0.21 16.76
C ASP A 133 -9.22 -1.58 16.23
N VAL A 134 -8.97 -1.78 14.94
CA VAL A 134 -9.16 -3.03 14.20
C VAL A 134 -7.98 -3.26 13.27
N THR A 135 -7.82 -4.49 12.80
CA THR A 135 -6.68 -4.91 11.99
C THR A 135 -6.65 -4.30 10.58
N SER A 136 -7.79 -3.80 10.08
CA SER A 136 -7.87 -3.08 8.81
C SER A 136 -9.10 -2.17 8.75
N ASN A 137 -9.07 -1.15 7.90
CA ASN A 137 -10.22 -0.27 7.70
C ASN A 137 -11.44 -1.00 7.15
N SER A 138 -11.25 -1.99 6.28
CA SER A 138 -12.36 -2.83 5.78
C SER A 138 -12.98 -3.67 6.89
N GLN A 139 -12.19 -4.18 7.83
CA GLN A 139 -12.71 -4.84 9.02
C GLN A 139 -13.51 -3.87 9.90
N GLY A 140 -13.07 -2.63 10.03
CA GLY A 140 -13.82 -1.57 10.70
C GLY A 140 -15.18 -1.33 10.06
N VAL A 141 -15.26 -1.36 8.74
CA VAL A 141 -16.52 -1.27 7.99
C VAL A 141 -17.44 -2.43 8.35
N LEU A 142 -16.94 -3.66 8.33
CA LEU A 142 -17.74 -4.86 8.67
C LEU A 142 -18.25 -4.82 10.12
N GLN A 143 -17.42 -4.38 11.07
CA GLN A 143 -17.85 -4.24 12.48
C GLN A 143 -18.89 -3.14 12.64
N SER A 144 -18.69 -1.99 11.98
CA SER A 144 -19.67 -0.90 12.06
C SER A 144 -21.01 -1.28 11.41
N LYS A 145 -21.00 -2.12 10.37
CA LYS A 145 -22.22 -2.64 9.73
C LYS A 145 -23.07 -3.48 10.67
N ARG A 146 -22.45 -4.14 11.68
CA ARG A 146 -23.10 -5.00 12.67
C ARG A 146 -23.46 -4.27 13.96
N THR A 147 -22.96 -3.06 14.17
CA THR A 147 -23.11 -2.28 15.40
C THR A 147 -24.02 -1.08 15.17
N ASN A 148 -25.03 -0.90 16.02
CA ASN A 148 -25.89 0.27 15.95
C ASN A 148 -25.18 1.55 16.41
N TYR A 149 -25.55 2.70 15.84
CA TYR A 149 -24.99 4.02 16.17
C TYR A 149 -23.45 4.04 16.04
N SER A 150 -22.93 3.35 15.06
CA SER A 150 -21.50 3.27 14.80
C SER A 150 -21.13 3.76 13.41
N ALA A 151 -19.86 4.09 13.27
CA ALA A 151 -19.24 4.47 12.02
C ALA A 151 -17.89 3.75 11.85
N SER A 152 -17.32 3.84 10.66
CA SER A 152 -15.96 3.42 10.36
C SER A 152 -15.24 4.47 9.53
N ILE A 153 -13.91 4.45 9.55
CA ILE A 153 -13.09 5.28 8.69
C ILE A 153 -12.49 4.39 7.62
N ALA A 154 -12.82 4.64 6.35
CA ALA A 154 -12.30 3.85 5.24
C ALA A 154 -12.34 4.64 3.91
N SER A 155 -11.95 3.98 2.82
CA SER A 155 -12.02 4.50 1.46
C SER A 155 -13.45 4.57 0.94
N ILE A 156 -13.68 5.36 -0.11
CA ILE A 156 -14.97 5.37 -0.83
C ILE A 156 -15.21 4.03 -1.54
N GLU A 157 -14.16 3.36 -1.96
CA GLU A 157 -14.20 2.02 -2.55
C GLU A 157 -14.78 1.00 -1.56
N ALA A 158 -14.34 1.06 -0.30
CA ALA A 158 -14.92 0.24 0.78
C ALA A 158 -16.41 0.58 1.00
N ALA A 159 -16.79 1.86 0.93
CA ALA A 159 -18.20 2.25 1.05
C ALA A 159 -19.06 1.60 -0.04
N LYS A 160 -18.59 1.60 -1.28
CA LYS A 160 -19.28 0.95 -2.41
C LYS A 160 -19.33 -0.57 -2.26
N LYS A 161 -18.20 -1.20 -1.92
CA LYS A 161 -18.09 -2.66 -1.78
C LYS A 161 -19.03 -3.22 -0.70
N TYR A 162 -19.13 -2.53 0.43
CA TYR A 162 -19.89 -3.01 1.60
C TYR A 162 -21.27 -2.35 1.75
N ASP A 163 -21.73 -1.59 0.76
CA ASP A 163 -23.00 -0.85 0.78
C ASP A 163 -23.15 0.02 2.03
N MET A 164 -22.18 0.91 2.25
CA MET A 164 -22.18 1.84 3.37
C MET A 164 -22.52 3.25 2.90
N LYS A 165 -23.19 4.00 3.76
CA LYS A 165 -23.47 5.42 3.53
C LYS A 165 -22.27 6.26 3.94
N ILE A 166 -21.90 7.23 3.11
CA ILE A 166 -20.82 8.16 3.39
C ILE A 166 -21.39 9.34 4.18
N LEU A 167 -21.05 9.43 5.46
CA LEU A 167 -21.49 10.54 6.31
C LEU A 167 -20.63 11.79 6.09
N LYS A 168 -19.32 11.63 5.88
CA LYS A 168 -18.39 12.71 5.59
C LYS A 168 -17.24 12.21 4.73
N ARG A 169 -16.86 12.98 3.71
CA ARG A 169 -15.70 12.72 2.84
C ARG A 169 -14.48 13.50 3.32
N ASN A 170 -13.29 12.98 2.98
CA ASN A 170 -12.01 13.67 3.13
C ASN A 170 -11.79 14.18 4.56
N ILE A 171 -11.90 13.26 5.53
CA ILE A 171 -11.70 13.57 6.95
C ILE A 171 -10.24 13.48 7.39
N GLN A 172 -9.33 13.08 6.52
CA GLN A 172 -7.90 13.05 6.80
C GLN A 172 -7.34 14.47 7.00
N ASP A 173 -6.42 14.61 7.93
CA ASP A 173 -5.80 15.89 8.29
C ASP A 173 -4.86 16.40 7.17
N TYR A 174 -4.15 15.48 6.49
CA TYR A 174 -3.24 15.80 5.38
C TYR A 174 -3.91 15.52 4.03
N LYS A 175 -4.24 16.60 3.29
CA LYS A 175 -4.97 16.50 2.00
C LYS A 175 -4.16 15.87 0.88
N ASN A 176 -2.83 15.97 0.94
CA ASN A 176 -1.92 15.49 -0.11
C ASN A 176 -1.32 14.11 0.21
N ASN A 177 -1.91 13.36 1.16
CA ASN A 177 -1.44 12.03 1.48
C ASN A 177 -1.60 11.09 0.26
N LYS A 178 -0.49 10.45 -0.13
CA LYS A 178 -0.44 9.47 -1.23
C LYS A 178 0.34 8.25 -0.79
N THR A 179 -0.08 7.11 -1.26
CA THR A 179 0.71 5.88 -1.17
C THR A 179 1.20 5.50 -2.57
N ARG A 180 2.49 5.26 -2.67
CA ARG A 180 3.15 4.73 -3.86
C ARG A 180 3.19 3.22 -3.76
N PHE A 181 2.77 2.56 -4.84
CA PHE A 181 2.79 1.11 -5.00
C PHE A 181 3.75 0.76 -6.11
N ILE A 182 4.44 -0.35 -5.97
CA ILE A 182 5.19 -0.99 -7.05
C ILE A 182 4.39 -2.17 -7.59
N ILE A 183 4.54 -2.39 -8.88
CA ILE A 183 4.04 -3.58 -9.58
C ILE A 183 5.23 -4.49 -9.81
N VAL A 184 5.11 -5.75 -9.39
CA VAL A 184 6.16 -6.76 -9.51
C VAL A 184 5.71 -7.92 -10.39
N GLY A 185 6.64 -8.54 -11.08
CA GLY A 185 6.41 -9.68 -11.96
C GLY A 185 7.70 -10.48 -12.19
N ASN A 186 7.60 -11.55 -12.96
CA ASN A 186 8.71 -12.48 -13.26
C ASN A 186 9.55 -12.10 -14.50
N HIS A 187 9.31 -10.93 -15.10
CA HIS A 187 9.99 -10.54 -16.35
C HIS A 187 10.59 -9.14 -16.25
N ASP A 188 11.65 -8.93 -17.00
CA ASP A 188 12.21 -7.61 -17.18
C ASP A 188 11.32 -6.75 -18.08
N VAL A 189 11.29 -5.44 -17.82
CA VAL A 189 10.59 -4.47 -18.66
C VAL A 189 11.57 -3.75 -19.57
N SER A 190 11.12 -3.43 -20.77
CA SER A 190 11.92 -2.63 -21.70
C SER A 190 12.11 -1.21 -21.16
N ALA A 191 13.31 -0.66 -21.38
CA ALA A 191 13.61 0.70 -20.98
C ALA A 191 12.69 1.69 -21.70
N THR A 192 12.19 2.66 -20.92
CA THR A 192 11.49 3.85 -21.42
C THR A 192 12.40 5.07 -21.25
N LYS A 193 11.98 6.26 -21.53
CA LYS A 193 12.83 7.45 -21.31
C LYS A 193 12.68 8.02 -19.89
N GLU A 194 11.77 7.50 -19.09
CA GLU A 194 11.42 7.99 -17.75
C GLU A 194 11.44 6.86 -16.72
N ASP A 195 12.54 6.11 -16.69
CA ASP A 195 12.68 4.95 -15.82
C ASP A 195 13.25 5.30 -14.46
N LYS A 196 12.92 4.51 -13.46
CA LYS A 196 13.57 4.45 -12.16
C LYS A 196 14.14 3.06 -11.95
N THR A 197 15.34 2.99 -11.41
CA THR A 197 16.01 1.74 -11.06
C THR A 197 16.18 1.68 -9.56
N SER A 198 15.79 0.56 -8.94
CA SER A 198 16.09 0.26 -7.54
C SER A 198 17.28 -0.68 -7.49
N VAL A 199 18.27 -0.34 -6.66
CA VAL A 199 19.50 -1.12 -6.50
C VAL A 199 19.67 -1.43 -5.01
N SER A 200 19.94 -2.70 -4.70
CA SER A 200 20.37 -3.12 -3.37
C SER A 200 21.89 -3.36 -3.41
N ILE A 201 22.62 -2.75 -2.49
CA ILE A 201 24.09 -2.82 -2.45
C ILE A 201 24.51 -3.22 -1.05
N ILE A 202 25.20 -4.36 -0.93
CA ILE A 202 25.82 -4.79 0.32
C ILE A 202 27.24 -4.30 0.38
N THR A 203 27.62 -3.61 1.45
CA THR A 203 28.96 -3.07 1.63
C THR A 203 29.71 -3.77 2.76
N LYS A 204 31.04 -3.80 2.67
CA LYS A 204 31.87 -4.18 3.82
C LYS A 204 31.77 -3.08 4.88
N ASN A 205 31.72 -3.47 6.15
CA ASN A 205 31.73 -2.53 7.27
C ASN A 205 33.15 -1.93 7.45
N LYS A 206 33.46 -0.89 6.69
CA LYS A 206 34.72 -0.11 6.77
C LYS A 206 34.44 1.38 6.59
N SER A 207 35.33 2.20 7.17
CA SER A 207 35.28 3.64 6.95
C SER A 207 35.35 3.97 5.45
N GLY A 208 34.48 4.88 4.98
CA GLY A 208 34.42 5.34 3.57
C GLY A 208 33.59 4.45 2.63
N ALA A 209 33.15 3.25 3.03
CA ALA A 209 32.46 2.32 2.12
C ALA A 209 31.24 2.94 1.39
N LEU A 210 30.41 3.70 2.11
CA LEU A 210 29.27 4.40 1.49
C LEU A 210 29.75 5.52 0.56
N SER A 211 30.79 6.26 0.95
CA SER A 211 31.36 7.34 0.13
C SER A 211 31.88 6.81 -1.20
N ASP A 212 32.61 5.67 -1.16
CA ASP A 212 33.15 5.02 -2.35
C ASP A 212 32.03 4.67 -3.37
N ILE A 213 30.87 4.22 -2.87
CA ILE A 213 29.70 3.91 -3.72
C ILE A 213 29.10 5.19 -4.31
N LEU A 214 28.86 6.19 -3.46
CA LEU A 214 28.24 7.45 -3.91
C LEU A 214 29.13 8.17 -4.95
N GLU A 215 30.46 8.05 -4.84
CA GLU A 215 31.39 8.60 -5.83
C GLU A 215 31.19 7.94 -7.20
N LYS A 216 30.96 6.62 -7.28
CA LYS A 216 30.67 5.93 -8.56
C LYS A 216 29.39 6.44 -9.22
N PHE A 217 28.31 6.67 -8.47
CA PHE A 217 27.10 7.27 -9.01
C PHE A 217 27.34 8.70 -9.51
N LYS A 218 28.13 9.48 -8.76
CA LYS A 218 28.52 10.84 -9.16
C LYS A 218 29.33 10.86 -10.45
N GLU A 219 30.38 10.01 -10.58
CA GLU A 219 31.19 9.85 -11.78
C GLU A 219 30.33 9.54 -13.01
N GLN A 220 29.33 8.70 -12.87
CA GLN A 220 28.41 8.33 -13.95
C GLN A 220 27.25 9.33 -14.13
N LYS A 221 27.21 10.41 -13.36
CA LYS A 221 26.15 11.44 -13.40
C LYS A 221 24.75 10.88 -13.14
N ILE A 222 24.67 9.81 -12.34
CA ILE A 222 23.40 9.18 -11.96
C ILE A 222 22.83 9.94 -10.76
N ASN A 223 21.62 10.43 -10.90
CA ASN A 223 20.89 11.08 -9.82
C ASN A 223 20.23 10.04 -8.90
N LEU A 224 20.48 10.16 -7.60
CA LEU A 224 19.86 9.32 -6.57
C LEU A 224 18.66 10.04 -5.97
N THR A 225 17.46 9.52 -6.19
CA THR A 225 16.21 10.12 -5.71
C THR A 225 15.82 9.65 -4.30
N ASN A 226 16.33 8.49 -3.87
CA ASN A 226 16.14 7.94 -2.53
C ASN A 226 17.34 7.08 -2.14
N ILE A 227 17.77 7.17 -0.89
CA ILE A 227 18.83 6.33 -0.30
C ILE A 227 18.29 5.82 1.02
N GLN A 228 18.36 4.50 1.23
CA GLN A 228 17.91 3.84 2.46
C GLN A 228 18.98 2.86 2.92
N SER A 229 19.36 2.94 4.18
CA SER A 229 20.22 1.94 4.82
C SER A 229 19.37 0.94 5.61
N ARG A 230 19.65 -0.34 5.47
CA ARG A 230 18.95 -1.40 6.18
C ARG A 230 19.92 -2.49 6.66
N PRO A 231 19.68 -3.12 7.84
CA PRO A 231 20.45 -4.27 8.25
C PRO A 231 20.18 -5.45 7.31
N THR A 232 21.23 -6.19 6.94
CA THR A 232 21.08 -7.37 6.05
C THR A 232 20.38 -8.54 6.73
N LYS A 233 20.25 -8.52 8.07
CA LYS A 233 19.75 -9.64 8.92
C LYS A 233 20.57 -10.93 8.81
N LYS A 234 21.56 -11.00 7.93
CA LYS A 234 22.44 -12.18 7.73
C LYS A 234 23.63 -12.14 8.66
N ASN A 235 24.20 -10.97 8.89
CA ASN A 235 25.33 -10.77 9.78
C ASN A 235 25.06 -9.60 10.73
N ASN A 236 25.62 -9.68 11.96
CA ASN A 236 25.52 -8.59 12.93
C ASN A 236 26.23 -7.33 12.39
N TRP A 237 25.50 -6.20 12.39
CA TRP A 237 26.02 -4.89 11.97
C TRP A 237 26.45 -4.77 10.49
N GLU A 238 25.97 -5.64 9.63
CA GLU A 238 26.10 -5.49 8.18
C GLU A 238 24.87 -4.77 7.63
N TYR A 239 25.10 -3.78 6.76
CA TYR A 239 24.07 -2.94 6.17
C TYR A 239 24.08 -3.02 4.65
N MET A 240 22.90 -2.92 4.05
CA MET A 240 22.73 -2.72 2.62
C MET A 240 22.04 -1.37 2.36
#